data_712f343cc930fba177f68b6778bc140c
#
_entry.id   712f343cc930fba177f68b6778bc140c
#
_cell.length_a   1.000
_cell.length_b   1.000
_cell.length_c   1.000
_cell.angle_alpha   90.00
_cell.angle_beta   90.00
_cell.angle_gamma   90.00
#
_symmetry.space_group_name_H-M   'P 1'
#
loop_
_entity.id
_entity.type
_entity.pdbx_description
1 polymer ?
#
loop_
_entity_poly.entity_id
_entity_poly.type
_entity_poly.pdbx_seq_one_letter_code
_entity_poly.pdbx_strand_id
1 'polypeptide(L)'
;GEICHYMTDFFTYPHNDDIYTHNLFAHYVYEKRVAFVIRRRMTEAKFEQWVSPIIPPTSVDALLNRITDMHDAYRAAGRHHGIDDDLVHICRATATVVLSIISIVYEQVEDTAVATA
;
A
#
# COMPACT_ATOMS: atom_id res chain seq x y z
N GLY A 1 -9.09 -6.43 4.59
CA GLY A 1 -9.45 -7.57 3.78
C GLY A 1 -8.35 -8.00 2.83
N GLU A 2 -8.66 -8.86 1.89
CA GLU A 2 -7.72 -9.47 0.93
C GLU A 2 -6.92 -8.43 0.14
N ILE A 3 -7.57 -7.37 -0.35
CA ILE A 3 -6.88 -6.30 -1.09
C ILE A 3 -5.76 -5.69 -0.27
N CYS A 4 -5.98 -5.41 1.01
CA CYS A 4 -4.94 -4.86 1.87
C CYS A 4 -3.79 -5.85 2.09
N HIS A 5 -4.08 -7.15 2.14
CA HIS A 5 -3.06 -8.20 2.22
C HIS A 5 -2.19 -8.20 0.96
N TYR A 6 -2.80 -8.25 -0.23
CA TYR A 6 -2.05 -8.18 -1.49
C TYR A 6 -1.23 -6.89 -1.63
N MET A 7 -1.77 -5.75 -1.19
CA MET A 7 -1.00 -4.50 -1.18
C MET A 7 0.19 -4.59 -0.22
N THR A 8 0.03 -5.23 0.93
CA THR A 8 1.14 -5.46 1.86
C THR A 8 2.24 -6.29 1.21
N ASP A 9 1.90 -7.42 0.61
CA ASP A 9 2.87 -8.29 -0.06
C ASP A 9 3.57 -7.57 -1.22
N PHE A 10 2.82 -6.84 -2.03
CA PHE A 10 3.33 -6.14 -3.20
C PHE A 10 4.38 -5.08 -2.85
N PHE A 11 4.28 -4.46 -1.68
CA PHE A 11 5.22 -3.45 -1.17
C PHE A 11 6.11 -3.97 -0.04
N THR A 12 6.35 -5.26 0.03
CA THR A 12 7.23 -5.88 1.01
C THR A 12 8.44 -6.49 0.32
N TYR A 13 9.64 -6.13 0.77
CA TYR A 13 10.90 -6.54 0.15
C TYR A 13 11.00 -8.05 -0.14
N PRO A 14 10.65 -8.97 0.78
CA PRO A 14 10.75 -10.40 0.52
C PRO A 14 9.83 -10.95 -0.57
N HIS A 15 8.80 -10.22 -0.98
CA HIS A 15 7.85 -10.64 -2.03
C HIS A 15 8.22 -10.09 -3.43
N ASN A 16 9.35 -9.40 -3.54
CA ASN A 16 9.86 -8.87 -4.80
C ASN A 16 11.09 -9.65 -5.26
N ASP A 17 10.89 -10.75 -5.99
CA ASP A 17 11.91 -11.74 -6.37
C ASP A 17 13.09 -11.14 -7.16
N ASP A 18 12.89 -10.04 -7.86
CA ASP A 18 13.93 -9.38 -8.64
C ASP A 18 14.93 -8.58 -7.77
N ILE A 19 14.53 -8.20 -6.57
CA ILE A 19 15.39 -7.49 -5.62
C ILE A 19 15.74 -8.31 -4.37
N TYR A 20 14.94 -9.34 -4.06
CA TYR A 20 15.13 -10.21 -2.90
C TYR A 20 15.88 -11.49 -3.26
N THR A 21 17.01 -11.72 -2.61
CA THR A 21 17.91 -12.87 -2.90
C THR A 21 18.09 -13.81 -1.72
N HIS A 22 17.32 -13.68 -0.64
CA HIS A 22 17.45 -14.47 0.56
C HIS A 22 16.53 -15.71 0.55
N ASN A 23 16.76 -16.62 1.52
CA ASN A 23 16.01 -17.86 1.64
C ASN A 23 14.72 -17.68 2.48
N LEU A 24 13.88 -18.74 2.51
CA LEU A 24 12.62 -18.76 3.25
C LEU A 24 12.76 -18.45 4.75
N PHE A 25 13.87 -18.81 5.37
CA PHE A 25 14.10 -18.50 6.78
C PHE A 25 14.29 -17.00 7.00
N ALA A 26 15.06 -16.35 6.13
CA ALA A 26 15.25 -14.91 6.17
C ALA A 26 13.93 -14.16 5.91
N HIS A 27 13.09 -14.67 5.01
CA HIS A 27 11.73 -14.17 4.75
C HIS A 27 10.89 -14.24 6.04
N TYR A 28 10.80 -15.39 6.68
CA TYR A 28 10.07 -15.56 7.94
C TYR A 28 10.56 -14.59 9.04
N VAL A 29 11.88 -14.47 9.21
CA VAL A 29 12.48 -13.55 10.19
C VAL A 29 12.09 -12.10 9.85
N TYR A 30 12.10 -11.72 8.57
CA TYR A 30 11.71 -10.40 8.14
C TYR A 30 10.25 -10.09 8.52
N GLU A 31 9.31 -10.98 8.21
CA GLU A 31 7.89 -10.81 8.57
C GLU A 31 7.68 -10.67 10.08
N LYS A 32 8.37 -11.47 10.89
CA LYS A 32 8.31 -11.33 12.36
C LYS A 32 8.84 -9.99 12.84
N ARG A 33 9.87 -9.46 12.20
CA ARG A 33 10.42 -8.13 12.53
C ARG A 33 9.45 -7.02 12.11
N VAL A 34 8.83 -7.11 10.93
CA VAL A 34 7.79 -6.17 10.48
C VAL A 34 6.65 -6.14 11.49
N ALA A 35 6.10 -7.29 11.86
CA ALA A 35 5.02 -7.38 12.85
C ALA A 35 5.42 -6.78 14.21
N PHE A 36 6.66 -6.98 14.64
CA PHE A 36 7.18 -6.39 15.88
C PHE A 36 7.29 -4.86 15.79
N VAL A 37 7.81 -4.35 14.67
CA VAL A 37 7.96 -2.89 14.45
C VAL A 37 6.59 -2.21 14.42
N ILE A 38 5.60 -2.80 13.72
CA ILE A 38 4.23 -2.30 13.69
C ILE A 38 3.68 -2.17 15.12
N ARG A 39 3.75 -3.22 15.92
CA ARG A 39 3.22 -3.23 17.28
C ARG A 39 3.90 -2.23 18.23
N ARG A 40 5.17 -1.96 18.01
CA ARG A 40 5.99 -1.14 18.91
C ARG A 40 6.09 0.32 18.50
N ARG A 41 6.06 0.60 17.20
CA ARG A 41 6.41 1.92 16.66
C ARG A 41 5.28 2.60 15.90
N MET A 42 4.26 1.85 15.48
CA MET A 42 3.14 2.44 14.77
C MET A 42 2.28 3.23 15.76
N THR A 43 2.19 4.54 15.53
CA THR A 43 1.31 5.45 16.23
C THR A 43 0.40 6.13 15.22
N GLU A 44 -0.75 6.66 15.67
CA GLU A 44 -1.66 7.41 14.83
C GLU A 44 -0.95 8.58 14.12
N ALA A 45 -0.17 9.35 14.85
CA ALA A 45 0.59 10.47 14.30
C ALA A 45 1.61 10.04 13.21
N LYS A 46 2.28 8.90 13.37
CA LYS A 46 3.16 8.36 12.34
C LYS A 46 2.38 7.91 11.11
N PHE A 47 1.28 7.19 11.31
CA PHE A 47 0.42 6.77 10.22
C PHE A 47 -0.07 7.98 9.42
N GLU A 48 -0.60 9.01 10.08
CA GLU A 48 -1.02 10.25 9.44
C GLU A 48 0.12 10.92 8.64
N GLN A 49 1.31 10.99 9.22
CA GLN A 49 2.48 11.54 8.54
C GLN A 49 2.83 10.75 7.27
N TRP A 50 2.71 9.44 7.30
CA TRP A 50 3.07 8.59 6.16
C TRP A 50 2.02 8.58 5.05
N VAL A 51 0.75 8.73 5.38
CA VAL A 51 -0.34 8.71 4.40
C VAL A 51 -0.76 10.09 3.90
N SER A 52 -0.40 11.16 4.58
CA SER A 52 -0.79 12.53 4.21
C SER A 52 0.23 13.21 3.28
N PRO A 53 -0.20 13.99 2.27
CA PRO A 53 -1.55 14.01 1.72
C PRO A 53 -1.75 12.91 0.68
N ILE A 54 -2.89 12.23 0.72
CA ILE A 54 -3.32 11.32 -0.36
C ILE A 54 -4.50 11.96 -1.09
N ILE A 55 -4.33 12.14 -2.40
CA ILE A 55 -5.45 12.47 -3.30
C ILE A 55 -5.84 11.16 -3.98
N PRO A 56 -6.98 10.55 -3.60
CA PRO A 56 -7.36 9.25 -4.12
C PRO A 56 -7.78 9.35 -5.59
N PRO A 57 -7.34 8.43 -6.46
CA PRO A 57 -7.92 8.25 -7.78
C PRO A 57 -9.44 8.00 -7.72
N THR A 58 -10.16 8.55 -8.68
CA THR A 58 -11.63 8.47 -8.76
C THR A 58 -12.12 7.50 -9.85
N SER A 59 -11.20 6.76 -10.50
CA SER A 59 -11.54 5.69 -11.44
C SER A 59 -10.64 4.47 -11.22
N VAL A 60 -11.12 3.31 -11.64
CA VAL A 60 -10.35 2.05 -11.55
C VAL A 60 -9.06 2.13 -12.35
N ASP A 61 -9.10 2.65 -13.57
CA ASP A 61 -7.90 2.77 -14.41
C ASP A 61 -6.86 3.72 -13.79
N ALA A 62 -7.31 4.86 -13.26
CA ALA A 62 -6.42 5.79 -12.56
C ALA A 62 -5.82 5.17 -11.29
N LEU A 63 -6.59 4.35 -10.57
CA LEU A 63 -6.10 3.62 -9.41
C LEU A 63 -5.04 2.59 -9.80
N LEU A 64 -5.28 1.77 -10.83
CA LEU A 64 -4.33 0.77 -11.31
C LEU A 64 -3.02 1.43 -11.77
N ASN A 65 -3.09 2.51 -12.54
CA ASN A 65 -1.92 3.28 -12.94
C ASN A 65 -1.16 3.81 -11.72
N ARG A 66 -1.86 4.38 -10.74
CA ARG A 66 -1.24 4.90 -9.53
C ARG A 66 -0.51 3.80 -8.74
N ILE A 67 -1.10 2.62 -8.58
CA ILE A 67 -0.45 1.49 -7.89
C ILE A 67 0.78 1.00 -8.65
N THR A 68 0.69 0.92 -9.99
CA THR A 68 1.84 0.56 -10.84
C THR A 68 2.99 1.55 -10.66
N ASP A 69 2.71 2.85 -10.77
CA ASP A 69 3.73 3.90 -10.59
C ASP A 69 4.38 3.84 -9.20
N MET A 70 3.58 3.62 -8.16
CA MET A 70 4.08 3.48 -6.79
C MET A 70 4.99 2.24 -6.65
N HIS A 71 4.61 1.13 -7.27
CA HIS A 71 5.39 -0.11 -7.21
C HIS A 71 6.69 0.00 -8.02
N ASP A 72 6.66 0.61 -9.19
CA ASP A 72 7.86 0.87 -9.99
C ASP A 72 8.84 1.78 -9.25
N ALA A 73 8.35 2.82 -8.58
CA ALA A 73 9.16 3.68 -7.72
C ALA A 73 9.76 2.90 -6.52
N TYR A 74 8.98 2.01 -5.89
CA TYR A 74 9.43 1.13 -4.83
C TYR A 74 10.57 0.21 -5.31
N ARG A 75 10.40 -0.46 -6.45
CA ARG A 75 11.41 -1.34 -7.04
C ARG A 75 12.67 -0.59 -7.48
N ALA A 76 12.51 0.60 -8.03
CA ALA A 76 13.63 1.44 -8.48
C ALA A 76 14.56 1.87 -7.33
N ALA A 77 14.06 1.96 -6.09
CA ALA A 77 14.88 2.22 -4.91
C ALA A 77 15.82 1.05 -4.56
N GLY A 78 15.56 -0.16 -5.09
CA GLY A 78 16.48 -1.29 -5.08
C GLY A 78 16.63 -1.99 -3.73
N ARG A 79 17.79 -2.64 -3.51
CA ARG A 79 18.05 -3.54 -2.37
C ARG A 79 18.26 -2.85 -1.01
N HIS A 80 18.08 -1.56 -0.92
CA HIS A 80 18.33 -0.78 0.30
C HIS A 80 17.09 -0.50 1.14
N HIS A 81 16.00 -1.25 0.90
CA HIS A 81 14.79 -1.11 1.69
C HIS A 81 14.97 -1.61 3.12
N GLY A 82 14.71 -0.73 4.05
CA GLY A 82 14.53 -1.09 5.45
C GLY A 82 13.07 -1.39 5.76
N ILE A 83 12.81 -2.03 6.90
CA ILE A 83 11.42 -2.28 7.36
C ILE A 83 10.60 -0.98 7.46
N ASP A 84 11.22 0.11 7.87
CA ASP A 84 10.54 1.41 7.98
C ASP A 84 10.14 1.96 6.59
N ASP A 85 10.97 1.73 5.55
CA ASP A 85 10.65 2.11 4.17
C ASP A 85 9.48 1.28 3.62
N ASP A 86 9.52 -0.03 3.81
CA ASP A 86 8.42 -0.92 3.43
C ASP A 86 7.10 -0.51 4.10
N LEU A 87 7.14 -0.19 5.40
CA LEU A 87 5.96 0.25 6.14
C LEU A 87 5.36 1.56 5.59
N VAL A 88 6.20 2.51 5.20
CA VAL A 88 5.73 3.75 4.56
C VAL A 88 5.01 3.43 3.25
N HIS A 89 5.61 2.58 2.40
CA HIS A 89 5.01 2.19 1.12
C HIS A 89 3.73 1.40 1.30
N ILE A 90 3.70 0.42 2.21
CA ILE A 90 2.51 -0.36 2.55
C ILE A 90 1.37 0.56 3.02
N CYS A 91 1.63 1.46 3.97
CA CYS A 91 0.62 2.36 4.49
C CYS A 91 0.06 3.28 3.40
N ARG A 92 0.92 3.87 2.59
CA ARG A 92 0.50 4.76 1.50
C ARG A 92 -0.30 4.02 0.43
N ALA A 93 0.18 2.87 -0.03
CA ALA A 93 -0.51 2.08 -1.05
C ALA A 93 -1.87 1.59 -0.56
N THR A 94 -1.93 1.03 0.65
CA THR A 94 -3.18 0.54 1.25
C THR A 94 -4.18 1.68 1.44
N ALA A 95 -3.75 2.83 1.98
CA ALA A 95 -4.62 3.99 2.16
C ALA A 95 -5.10 4.54 0.81
N THR A 96 -4.23 4.60 -0.21
CA THR A 96 -4.62 5.01 -1.56
C THR A 96 -5.72 4.10 -2.11
N VAL A 97 -5.55 2.78 -2.03
CA VAL A 97 -6.55 1.82 -2.52
C VAL A 97 -7.88 1.96 -1.78
N VAL A 98 -7.85 2.00 -0.46
CA VAL A 98 -9.08 2.09 0.36
C VAL A 98 -9.83 3.39 0.07
N LEU A 99 -9.14 4.52 0.08
CA LEU A 99 -9.77 5.82 -0.19
C LEU A 99 -10.29 5.90 -1.64
N SER A 100 -9.58 5.35 -2.62
CA SER A 100 -10.03 5.31 -4.01
C SER A 100 -11.28 4.47 -4.19
N ILE A 101 -11.35 3.29 -3.57
CA ILE A 101 -12.55 2.44 -3.62
C ILE A 101 -13.74 3.21 -3.04
N ILE A 102 -13.57 3.87 -1.90
CA ILE A 102 -14.62 4.67 -1.28
C ILE A 102 -15.08 5.79 -2.23
N SER A 103 -14.14 6.54 -2.83
CA SER A 103 -14.46 7.62 -3.76
C SER A 103 -15.18 7.12 -5.01
N ILE A 104 -14.70 6.04 -5.63
CA ILE A 104 -15.31 5.45 -6.83
C ILE A 104 -16.74 4.98 -6.55
N VAL A 105 -16.96 4.30 -5.43
CA VAL A 105 -18.30 3.81 -5.07
C VAL A 105 -19.23 4.98 -4.75
N TYR A 106 -18.74 6.01 -4.07
CA TYR A 106 -19.53 7.18 -3.73
C TYR A 106 -20.01 7.94 -4.97
N GLU A 107 -19.12 8.19 -5.94
CA GLU A 107 -19.47 8.84 -7.22
C GLU A 107 -20.51 8.02 -8.00
N GLN A 108 -20.38 6.69 -8.05
CA GLN A 108 -21.37 5.83 -8.72
C GLN A 108 -22.76 5.89 -8.07
N VAL A 109 -22.83 6.00 -6.75
CA VAL A 109 -24.10 6.14 -6.02
C VAL A 109 -24.75 7.49 -6.31
N GLU A 110 -23.99 8.58 -6.33
CA GLU A 110 -24.51 9.90 -6.66
C GLU A 110 -25.04 9.97 -8.08
N ASP A 111 -24.30 9.46 -9.06
CA ASP A 111 -24.71 9.41 -10.48
C ASP A 111 -26.00 8.60 -10.65
N THR A 112 -26.14 7.50 -9.95
CA THR A 112 -27.36 6.67 -10.00
C THR A 112 -28.55 7.38 -9.36
N ALA A 113 -28.36 8.09 -8.26
CA ALA A 113 -29.41 8.84 -7.59
C ALA A 113 -29.91 10.01 -8.45
N VAL A 114 -29.02 10.71 -9.16
CA VAL A 114 -29.38 11.79 -10.10
C VAL A 114 -30.14 11.25 -11.31
N ALA A 115 -29.73 10.10 -11.86
CA ALA A 115 -30.37 9.49 -13.04
C ALA A 115 -31.79 8.96 -12.76
N THR A 116 -32.13 8.69 -11.50
CA THR A 116 -33.46 8.16 -11.06
C THR A 116 -34.39 9.23 -10.50
N ALA A 117 -33.93 10.46 -10.36
CA ALA A 117 -34.74 11.60 -9.92
C ALA A 117 -35.39 12.32 -11.07
#